data_fcca4ce408c4f66c3bb1a123ac371bbd
#
_entry.id   fcca4ce408c4f66c3bb1a123ac371bbd
#
_cell.length_a   1.000
_cell.length_b   1.000
_cell.length_c   1.000
_cell.angle_alpha   90.00
_cell.angle_beta   90.00
_cell.angle_gamma   90.00
#
_symmetry.space_group_name_H-M   'P 1'
#
loop_
_entity.id
_entity.type
_entity.pdbx_description
1 polymer ?
#
loop_
_entity_poly.entity_id
_entity_poly.type
_entity_poly.pdbx_seq_one_letter_code
_entity_poly.pdbx_strand_id
1 'polypeptide(L)'
;NDRWSQKEFTMPIRKAIPSDIPVLNHLLEQVLLVHHKVRPDIFKESGRKFNDEQLKTLMSQENTPIFVFENEEGKILGHLFCIIKEPQSLAQTPIKTLFIEDLCVDENARSQKIGEQLCHFAEEFAQKIGCYNLTLDVWNDNVAALRFYEHLDLKPQQTIMEKILKK
;
A
#
# COMPACT_ATOMS: atom_id res chain seq x y z
N ASN A 1 -21.86 7.19 -4.30
CA ASN A 1 -21.19 7.72 -5.50
C ASN A 1 -19.73 7.42 -5.47
N ASP A 2 -19.32 6.52 -6.36
CA ASP A 2 -17.92 6.18 -6.52
C ASP A 2 -17.26 7.30 -7.33
N ARG A 3 -16.51 8.17 -6.66
CA ARG A 3 -15.83 9.30 -7.29
C ARG A 3 -14.84 8.86 -8.38
N TRP A 4 -14.35 7.64 -8.24
CA TRP A 4 -13.37 7.06 -9.16
C TRP A 4 -14.02 5.87 -9.85
N SER A 5 -14.55 6.09 -11.05
CA SER A 5 -15.17 5.00 -11.80
C SER A 5 -14.09 4.04 -12.33
N GLN A 6 -14.48 2.79 -12.55
CA GLN A 6 -13.57 1.78 -13.09
C GLN A 6 -12.98 2.21 -14.44
N LYS A 7 -13.70 3.04 -15.20
CA LYS A 7 -13.23 3.54 -16.50
C LYS A 7 -12.04 4.50 -16.40
N GLU A 8 -11.78 5.06 -15.20
CA GLU A 8 -10.67 5.99 -14.97
C GLU A 8 -9.36 5.28 -14.69
N PHE A 9 -9.38 3.96 -14.49
CA PHE A 9 -8.19 3.19 -14.16
C PHE A 9 -7.78 2.31 -15.34
N THR A 10 -6.45 2.26 -15.57
CA THR A 10 -5.87 1.44 -16.62
C THR A 10 -5.83 -0.02 -16.17
N MET A 11 -6.35 -0.91 -17.01
CA MET A 11 -6.17 -2.34 -16.80
C MET A 11 -4.67 -2.68 -16.84
N PRO A 12 -4.19 -3.56 -15.98
CA PRO A 12 -4.91 -4.54 -15.15
C PRO A 12 -5.21 -4.11 -13.71
N ILE A 13 -5.02 -2.85 -13.36
CA ILE A 13 -5.24 -2.38 -11.99
C ILE A 13 -6.63 -1.75 -11.88
N ARG A 14 -7.38 -2.17 -10.84
CA ARG A 14 -8.74 -1.68 -10.58
C ARG A 14 -8.98 -1.51 -9.10
N LYS A 15 -10.07 -0.83 -8.73
CA LYS A 15 -10.48 -0.77 -7.31
C LYS A 15 -10.89 -2.15 -6.83
N ALA A 16 -10.54 -2.44 -5.57
CA ALA A 16 -10.99 -3.65 -4.90
C ALA A 16 -12.50 -3.60 -4.63
N ILE A 17 -13.14 -4.74 -4.71
CA ILE A 17 -14.56 -4.93 -4.39
C ILE A 17 -14.69 -5.99 -3.29
N PRO A 18 -15.83 -6.05 -2.58
CA PRO A 18 -15.98 -6.98 -1.46
C PRO A 18 -15.66 -8.44 -1.79
N SER A 19 -15.90 -8.90 -3.01
CA SER A 19 -15.55 -10.25 -3.41
C SER A 19 -14.06 -10.53 -3.48
N ASP A 20 -13.21 -9.49 -3.43
CA ASP A 20 -11.76 -9.63 -3.38
C ASP A 20 -11.23 -9.89 -1.95
N ILE A 21 -12.07 -9.77 -0.92
CA ILE A 21 -11.63 -9.90 0.47
C ILE A 21 -10.85 -11.18 0.75
N PRO A 22 -11.26 -12.37 0.30
CA PRO A 22 -10.48 -13.59 0.55
C PRO A 22 -9.03 -13.51 0.03
N VAL A 23 -8.83 -12.97 -1.17
CA VAL A 23 -7.48 -12.84 -1.72
C VAL A 23 -6.69 -11.72 -1.04
N LEU A 24 -7.34 -10.63 -0.64
CA LEU A 24 -6.70 -9.58 0.14
C LEU A 24 -6.20 -10.12 1.48
N ASN A 25 -7.00 -10.96 2.14
CA ASN A 25 -6.60 -11.61 3.38
C ASN A 25 -5.33 -12.43 3.20
N HIS A 26 -5.26 -13.20 2.12
CA HIS A 26 -4.09 -14.02 1.82
C HIS A 26 -2.84 -13.16 1.61
N LEU A 27 -2.96 -12.07 0.87
CA LEU A 27 -1.85 -11.15 0.62
C LEU A 27 -1.42 -10.40 1.89
N LEU A 28 -2.36 -10.02 2.74
CA LEU A 28 -2.06 -9.37 4.02
C LEU A 28 -1.31 -10.31 4.97
N GLU A 29 -1.62 -11.60 4.95
CA GLU A 29 -0.88 -12.60 5.72
C GLU A 29 0.56 -12.72 5.23
N GLN A 30 0.78 -12.68 3.92
CA GLN A 30 2.14 -12.70 3.34
C GLN A 30 2.95 -11.48 3.79
N VAL A 31 2.36 -10.30 3.75
CA VAL A 31 3.03 -9.05 4.16
C VAL A 31 3.39 -9.09 5.65
N LEU A 32 2.48 -9.58 6.48
CA LEU A 32 2.76 -9.68 7.90
C LEU A 32 3.98 -10.57 8.17
N LEU A 33 4.08 -11.68 7.46
CA LEU A 33 5.23 -12.58 7.63
C LEU A 33 6.55 -11.89 7.23
N VAL A 34 6.54 -11.08 6.18
CA VAL A 34 7.71 -10.29 5.79
C VAL A 34 8.09 -9.31 6.91
N HIS A 35 7.12 -8.60 7.48
CA HIS A 35 7.37 -7.67 8.57
C HIS A 35 7.86 -8.39 9.83
N HIS A 36 7.31 -9.56 10.13
CA HIS A 36 7.76 -10.36 11.27
C HIS A 36 9.23 -10.76 11.12
N LYS A 37 9.66 -11.14 9.92
CA LYS A 37 11.06 -11.50 9.67
C LYS A 37 12.01 -10.32 9.86
N VAL A 38 11.56 -9.11 9.55
CA VAL A 38 12.34 -7.88 9.72
C VAL A 38 12.39 -7.44 11.18
N ARG A 39 11.25 -7.44 11.87
CA ARG A 39 11.11 -7.02 13.26
C ARG A 39 10.20 -7.98 14.03
N PRO A 40 10.73 -9.16 14.41
CA PRO A 40 9.92 -10.15 15.14
C PRO A 40 9.46 -9.68 16.53
N ASP A 41 10.13 -8.67 17.09
CA ASP A 41 9.76 -8.05 18.35
C ASP A 41 8.52 -7.14 18.23
N ILE A 42 8.22 -6.66 17.04
CA ILE A 42 7.11 -5.72 16.80
C ILE A 42 5.92 -6.41 16.12
N PHE A 43 6.19 -7.27 15.15
CA PHE A 43 5.15 -7.91 14.36
C PHE A 43 4.94 -9.36 14.76
N LYS A 44 3.66 -9.75 14.81
CA LYS A 44 3.28 -11.15 15.04
C LYS A 44 3.69 -12.01 13.85
N GLU A 45 3.90 -13.28 14.09
CA GLU A 45 4.26 -14.24 13.04
C GLU A 45 3.08 -14.59 12.13
N SER A 46 1.85 -14.52 12.68
CA SER A 46 0.64 -14.91 11.95
C SER A 46 -0.49 -13.92 12.20
N GLY A 47 -1.48 -13.94 11.30
CA GLY A 47 -2.61 -13.05 11.33
C GLY A 47 -2.56 -12.09 10.15
N ARG A 48 -3.24 -10.96 10.29
CA ARG A 48 -3.32 -9.94 9.23
C ARG A 48 -3.62 -8.57 9.83
N LYS A 49 -3.28 -7.54 9.08
CA LYS A 49 -3.42 -6.15 9.52
C LYS A 49 -4.88 -5.71 9.71
N PHE A 50 -5.78 -6.21 8.87
CA PHE A 50 -7.20 -5.83 8.88
C PHE A 50 -8.10 -7.06 8.90
N ASN A 51 -9.23 -6.99 9.63
CA ASN A 51 -10.28 -8.00 9.53
C ASN A 51 -11.24 -7.66 8.38
N ASP A 52 -12.20 -8.54 8.08
CA ASP A 52 -13.11 -8.38 6.96
C ASP A 52 -13.96 -7.11 7.08
N GLU A 53 -14.46 -6.79 8.26
CA GLU A 53 -15.26 -5.58 8.49
C GLU A 53 -14.44 -4.30 8.28
N GLN A 54 -13.19 -4.31 8.75
CA GLN A 54 -12.28 -3.20 8.52
C GLN A 54 -11.99 -3.01 7.03
N LEU A 55 -11.82 -4.10 6.27
CA LEU A 55 -11.62 -4.02 4.82
C LEU A 55 -12.83 -3.42 4.12
N LYS A 56 -14.04 -3.84 4.51
CA LYS A 56 -15.27 -3.27 3.94
C LYS A 56 -15.39 -1.78 4.23
N THR A 57 -15.03 -1.37 5.45
CA THR A 57 -15.05 0.05 5.84
C THR A 57 -14.06 0.85 4.99
N LEU A 58 -12.83 0.36 4.82
CA LEU A 58 -11.82 1.03 4.00
C LEU A 58 -12.29 1.16 2.54
N MET A 59 -12.90 0.10 1.99
CA MET A 59 -13.42 0.12 0.63
C MET A 59 -14.54 1.14 0.44
N SER A 60 -15.31 1.42 1.48
CA SER A 60 -16.43 2.36 1.43
C SER A 60 -16.02 3.82 1.58
N GLN A 61 -14.80 4.08 2.03
CA GLN A 61 -14.30 5.44 2.27
C GLN A 61 -13.53 5.97 1.07
N GLU A 62 -13.81 7.21 0.70
CA GLU A 62 -13.17 7.86 -0.45
C GLU A 62 -11.67 8.12 -0.23
N ASN A 63 -11.27 8.38 1.03
CA ASN A 63 -9.90 8.71 1.37
C ASN A 63 -9.00 7.49 1.66
N THR A 64 -9.54 6.28 1.55
CA THR A 64 -8.78 5.04 1.77
C THR A 64 -8.97 4.05 0.63
N PRO A 65 -8.64 4.44 -0.62
CA PRO A 65 -8.87 3.55 -1.76
C PRO A 65 -7.95 2.34 -1.72
N ILE A 66 -8.51 1.19 -2.10
CA ILE A 66 -7.78 -0.07 -2.23
C ILE A 66 -7.84 -0.49 -3.70
N PHE A 67 -6.69 -0.81 -4.26
CA PHE A 67 -6.57 -1.28 -5.65
C PHE A 67 -5.98 -2.68 -5.68
N VAL A 68 -6.34 -3.43 -6.71
CA VAL A 68 -5.82 -4.77 -6.93
C VAL A 68 -5.26 -4.86 -8.35
N PHE A 69 -4.24 -5.70 -8.50
CA PHE A 69 -3.68 -6.06 -9.80
C PHE A 69 -4.33 -7.39 -10.21
N GLU A 70 -5.09 -7.36 -11.29
CA GLU A 70 -5.78 -8.54 -11.81
C GLU A 70 -5.19 -8.89 -13.17
N ASN A 71 -4.72 -10.14 -13.32
CA ASN A 71 -4.15 -10.58 -14.60
C ASN A 71 -5.26 -10.92 -15.61
N GLU A 72 -4.86 -11.28 -16.83
CA GLU A 72 -5.80 -11.59 -17.91
C GLU A 72 -6.71 -12.77 -17.59
N GLU A 73 -6.29 -13.66 -16.68
CA GLU A 73 -7.06 -14.83 -16.25
C GLU A 73 -8.03 -14.52 -15.10
N GLY A 74 -8.08 -13.26 -14.66
CA GLY A 74 -8.93 -12.84 -13.55
C GLY A 74 -8.35 -13.14 -12.18
N LYS A 75 -7.07 -13.48 -12.08
CA LYS A 75 -6.42 -13.77 -10.82
C LYS A 75 -5.80 -12.50 -10.24
N ILE A 76 -6.03 -12.25 -8.94
CA ILE A 76 -5.44 -11.13 -8.24
C ILE A 76 -4.02 -11.50 -7.79
N LEU A 77 -3.04 -10.73 -8.23
CA LEU A 77 -1.62 -10.98 -7.98
C LEU A 77 -0.96 -9.96 -7.06
N GLY A 78 -1.68 -8.93 -6.68
CA GLY A 78 -1.14 -7.90 -5.80
C GLY A 78 -2.19 -6.90 -5.38
N HIS A 79 -1.83 -6.09 -4.38
CA HIS A 79 -2.72 -5.04 -3.90
C HIS A 79 -1.96 -3.75 -3.56
N LEU A 80 -2.72 -2.67 -3.48
CA LEU A 80 -2.24 -1.35 -3.10
C LEU A 80 -3.29 -0.70 -2.21
N PHE A 81 -2.93 -0.47 -0.94
CA PHE A 81 -3.78 0.25 0.01
C PHE A 81 -3.25 1.67 0.13
N CYS A 82 -4.10 2.65 -0.08
CA CYS A 82 -3.72 4.06 -0.03
C CYS A 82 -4.53 4.81 1.02
N ILE A 83 -3.92 5.87 1.55
CA ILE A 83 -4.60 6.84 2.40
C ILE A 83 -4.32 8.22 1.80
N ILE A 84 -5.38 8.96 1.49
CA ILE A 84 -5.26 10.35 1.04
C ILE A 84 -5.20 11.21 2.30
N LYS A 85 -4.04 11.82 2.55
CA LYS A 85 -3.79 12.61 3.75
C LYS A 85 -3.75 14.09 3.46
N GLU A 86 -4.35 14.87 4.35
CA GLU A 86 -4.25 16.32 4.36
C GLU A 86 -3.68 16.77 5.71
N PRO A 87 -3.05 17.95 5.79
CA PRO A 87 -2.42 18.40 7.02
C PRO A 87 -3.42 18.53 8.17
N GLN A 88 -3.01 18.11 9.35
CA GLN A 88 -3.79 18.22 10.58
C GLN A 88 -3.36 19.39 11.45
N SER A 89 -2.22 20.01 11.15
CA SER A 89 -1.65 21.10 11.92
C SER A 89 -1.73 22.44 11.18
N LEU A 90 -2.04 23.51 11.91
CA LEU A 90 -2.03 24.86 11.34
C LEU A 90 -0.63 25.31 10.92
N ALA A 91 0.41 24.63 11.42
CA ALA A 91 1.79 24.92 11.06
C ALA A 91 2.20 24.33 9.71
N GLN A 92 1.38 23.47 9.13
CA GLN A 92 1.70 22.80 7.87
C GLN A 92 1.02 23.47 6.68
N THR A 93 1.72 23.53 5.57
CA THR A 93 1.15 23.98 4.29
C THR A 93 0.03 23.02 3.87
N PRO A 94 -1.09 23.52 3.29
CA PRO A 94 -2.22 22.67 2.93
C PRO A 94 -1.97 21.85 1.66
N ILE A 95 -1.01 20.95 1.71
CA ILE A 95 -0.71 20.02 0.62
C ILE A 95 -1.38 18.68 0.88
N LYS A 96 -1.74 18.02 -0.21
CA LYS A 96 -2.33 16.67 -0.18
C LYS A 96 -1.25 15.64 -0.44
N THR A 97 -1.25 14.56 0.33
CA THR A 97 -0.29 13.46 0.20
C THR A 97 -1.03 12.16 -0.06
N LEU A 98 -0.54 11.38 -1.02
CA LEU A 98 -0.98 9.98 -1.15
C LEU A 98 0.00 9.12 -0.37
N PHE A 99 -0.48 8.51 0.71
CA PHE A 99 0.31 7.60 1.53
C PHE A 99 0.00 6.16 1.12
N ILE A 100 1.02 5.40 0.74
CA ILE A 100 0.88 3.97 0.49
C ILE A 100 0.95 3.26 1.83
N GLU A 101 -0.22 2.83 2.31
CA GLU A 101 -0.35 2.11 3.58
C GLU A 101 0.19 0.69 3.46
N ASP A 102 -0.03 0.04 2.32
CA ASP A 102 0.42 -1.32 2.09
C ASP A 102 0.51 -1.61 0.60
N LEU A 103 1.59 -2.26 0.20
CA LEU A 103 1.79 -2.74 -1.15
C LEU A 103 2.31 -4.17 -1.08
N CYS A 104 1.63 -5.09 -1.73
CA CYS A 104 2.01 -6.50 -1.71
C CYS A 104 1.86 -7.11 -3.09
N VAL A 105 2.82 -7.95 -3.44
CA VAL A 105 2.74 -8.79 -4.63
C VAL A 105 2.79 -10.24 -4.17
N ASP A 106 1.89 -11.07 -4.71
CA ASP A 106 1.85 -12.50 -4.41
C ASP A 106 3.25 -13.10 -4.62
N GLU A 107 3.71 -13.88 -3.66
CA GLU A 107 5.05 -14.49 -3.70
C GLU A 107 5.30 -15.33 -4.95
N ASN A 108 4.24 -15.89 -5.54
CA ASN A 108 4.32 -16.70 -6.76
C ASN A 108 4.34 -15.87 -8.05
N ALA A 109 4.25 -14.54 -7.94
CA ALA A 109 4.17 -13.64 -9.10
C ALA A 109 5.23 -12.53 -9.08
N ARG A 110 6.26 -12.61 -8.23
CA ARG A 110 7.21 -11.51 -7.98
C ARG A 110 8.09 -11.13 -9.16
N SER A 111 8.32 -11.99 -10.13
CA SER A 111 9.21 -11.68 -11.27
C SER A 111 8.52 -10.94 -12.42
N GLN A 112 7.26 -10.54 -12.27
CA GLN A 112 6.44 -9.96 -13.34
C GLN A 112 6.34 -8.43 -13.27
N LYS A 113 7.18 -7.78 -12.47
CA LYS A 113 7.18 -6.31 -12.27
C LYS A 113 5.85 -5.74 -11.81
N ILE A 114 5.05 -6.51 -11.09
CA ILE A 114 3.73 -6.09 -10.61
C ILE A 114 3.87 -4.97 -9.57
N GLY A 115 4.83 -5.07 -8.66
CA GLY A 115 5.10 -4.02 -7.67
C GLY A 115 5.44 -2.68 -8.32
N GLU A 116 6.25 -2.70 -9.35
CA GLU A 116 6.61 -1.50 -10.11
C GLU A 116 5.37 -0.89 -10.78
N GLN A 117 4.54 -1.73 -11.39
CA GLN A 117 3.29 -1.28 -12.03
C GLN A 117 2.32 -0.68 -11.00
N LEU A 118 2.21 -1.28 -9.81
CA LEU A 118 1.37 -0.74 -8.74
C LEU A 118 1.90 0.63 -8.25
N CYS A 119 3.22 0.79 -8.14
CA CYS A 119 3.80 2.08 -7.76
C CYS A 119 3.57 3.15 -8.83
N HIS A 120 3.74 2.82 -10.10
CA HIS A 120 3.47 3.75 -11.19
C HIS A 120 1.99 4.16 -11.22
N PHE A 121 1.10 3.20 -10.98
CA PHE A 121 -0.32 3.49 -10.86
C PHE A 121 -0.59 4.46 -9.71
N ALA A 122 0.04 4.24 -8.55
CA ALA A 122 -0.11 5.13 -7.39
C ALA A 122 0.36 6.55 -7.72
N GLU A 123 1.47 6.71 -8.44
CA GLU A 123 1.96 8.02 -8.87
C GLU A 123 0.96 8.72 -9.80
N GLU A 124 0.48 8.03 -10.81
CA GLU A 124 -0.50 8.58 -11.74
C GLU A 124 -1.80 8.96 -11.04
N PHE A 125 -2.27 8.11 -10.14
CA PHE A 125 -3.46 8.38 -9.34
C PHE A 125 -3.27 9.61 -8.44
N ALA A 126 -2.12 9.69 -7.76
CA ALA A 126 -1.79 10.83 -6.91
C ALA A 126 -1.77 12.15 -7.70
N GLN A 127 -1.15 12.15 -8.87
CA GLN A 127 -1.10 13.32 -9.75
C GLN A 127 -2.50 13.72 -10.21
N LYS A 128 -3.32 12.74 -10.58
CA LYS A 128 -4.68 12.96 -11.06
C LYS A 128 -5.58 13.61 -10.01
N ILE A 129 -5.41 13.25 -8.73
CA ILE A 129 -6.22 13.82 -7.64
C ILE A 129 -5.57 15.05 -7.00
N GLY A 130 -4.46 15.55 -7.56
CA GLY A 130 -3.83 16.78 -7.12
C GLY A 130 -2.92 16.65 -5.91
N CYS A 131 -2.36 15.47 -5.64
CA CYS A 131 -1.40 15.31 -4.56
C CYS A 131 -0.08 16.00 -4.87
N TYR A 132 0.51 16.61 -3.85
CA TYR A 132 1.84 17.19 -3.92
C TYR A 132 2.93 16.12 -3.94
N ASN A 133 2.76 15.07 -3.14
CA ASN A 133 3.73 13.99 -3.02
C ASN A 133 3.07 12.65 -2.77
N LEU A 134 3.89 11.61 -2.86
CA LEU A 134 3.54 10.24 -2.53
C LEU A 134 4.55 9.77 -1.48
N THR A 135 4.07 9.20 -0.39
CA THR A 135 4.91 8.73 0.71
C THR A 135 4.56 7.30 1.10
N LEU A 136 5.49 6.65 1.79
CA LEU A 136 5.28 5.35 2.41
C LEU A 136 6.29 5.18 3.53
N ASP A 137 6.02 4.22 4.41
CA ASP A 137 6.95 3.84 5.46
C ASP A 137 7.68 2.57 5.04
N VAL A 138 8.99 2.52 5.29
CA VAL A 138 9.79 1.34 5.05
C VAL A 138 10.76 1.15 6.21
N TRP A 139 10.85 -0.09 6.72
CA TRP A 139 11.79 -0.41 7.80
C TRP A 139 13.22 -0.41 7.27
N ASN A 140 14.14 0.20 8.01
CA ASN A 140 15.55 0.25 7.62
C ASN A 140 16.15 -1.13 7.38
N ASP A 141 15.72 -2.13 8.14
CA ASP A 141 16.23 -3.49 8.02
C ASP A 141 15.63 -4.24 6.81
N ASN A 142 14.61 -3.69 6.18
CA ASN A 142 14.06 -4.26 4.94
C ASN A 142 14.82 -3.69 3.74
N VAL A 143 16.03 -4.17 3.55
CA VAL A 143 16.96 -3.66 2.52
C VAL A 143 16.38 -3.85 1.11
N ALA A 144 15.70 -4.96 0.87
CA ALA A 144 15.11 -5.23 -0.45
C ALA A 144 14.03 -4.18 -0.80
N ALA A 145 13.17 -3.84 0.16
CA ALA A 145 12.15 -2.82 -0.04
C ALA A 145 12.78 -1.43 -0.25
N LEU A 146 13.79 -1.08 0.56
CA LEU A 146 14.49 0.19 0.40
C LEU A 146 15.05 0.33 -1.02
N ARG A 147 15.76 -0.69 -1.50
CA ARG A 147 16.33 -0.69 -2.85
C ARG A 147 15.25 -0.58 -3.93
N PHE A 148 14.15 -1.29 -3.74
CA PHE A 148 13.03 -1.23 -4.66
C PHE A 148 12.48 0.19 -4.80
N TYR A 149 12.21 0.85 -3.68
CA TYR A 149 11.65 2.20 -3.71
C TYR A 149 12.67 3.25 -4.18
N GLU A 150 13.94 3.12 -3.81
CA GLU A 150 15.00 4.00 -4.32
C GLU A 150 15.14 3.89 -5.83
N HIS A 151 15.02 2.68 -6.38
CA HIS A 151 15.04 2.45 -7.82
C HIS A 151 13.88 3.16 -8.54
N LEU A 152 12.77 3.37 -7.85
CA LEU A 152 11.61 4.10 -8.36
C LEU A 152 11.63 5.59 -8.00
N ASP A 153 12.81 6.11 -7.66
CA ASP A 153 13.06 7.53 -7.36
C ASP A 153 12.39 8.06 -6.08
N LEU A 154 12.01 7.18 -5.16
CA LEU A 154 11.63 7.61 -3.82
C LEU A 154 12.89 7.87 -3.00
N LYS A 155 12.84 8.89 -2.16
CA LYS A 155 13.96 9.31 -1.32
C LYS A 155 13.54 9.34 0.14
N PRO A 156 14.46 9.06 1.07
CA PRO A 156 14.14 9.21 2.49
C PRO A 156 13.66 10.63 2.80
N GLN A 157 12.54 10.72 3.50
CA GLN A 157 11.93 11.99 3.88
C GLN A 157 12.23 12.37 5.33
N GLN A 158 12.01 11.43 6.25
CA GLN A 158 12.24 11.61 7.67
C GLN A 158 12.66 10.29 8.28
N THR A 159 13.22 10.35 9.48
CA THR A 159 13.68 9.15 10.16
C THR A 159 13.03 9.04 11.54
N ILE A 160 12.56 7.85 11.87
CA ILE A 160 12.07 7.52 13.21
C ILE A 160 13.24 6.93 13.98
N MET A 161 13.59 7.55 15.11
CA MET A 161 14.66 7.08 15.97
C MET A 161 14.07 6.25 17.10
N GLU A 162 14.71 5.14 17.44
CA GLU A 162 14.20 4.20 18.41
C GLU A 162 15.27 3.87 19.46
N LYS A 163 14.85 3.74 20.71
CA LYS A 163 15.68 3.21 21.79
C LYS A 163 14.88 2.14 22.53
N ILE A 164 15.34 0.90 22.49
CA ILE A 164 14.68 -0.18 23.21
C ILE A 164 14.95 0.00 24.71
N LEU A 165 13.91 0.12 25.50
CA LEU A 165 14.02 0.37 26.94
C LEU A 165 13.88 -0.89 27.78
N LYS A 166 13.31 -1.94 27.22
CA LYS A 166 13.07 -3.21 27.92
C LYS A 166 13.96 -4.29 27.31
N LYS A 167 14.79 -4.87 28.16
CA LYS A 167 15.70 -5.95 27.76
C LYS A 167 15.05 -7.31 27.90
#